data_dfdb1132a595f410b9f3d61811fd4c15
#
_entry.id   dfdb1132a595f410b9f3d61811fd4c15
#
_cell.length_a   1.000
_cell.length_b   1.000
_cell.length_c   1.000
_cell.angle_alpha   90.00
_cell.angle_beta   90.00
_cell.angle_gamma   90.00
#
_symmetry.space_group_name_H-M   'P 1'
#
loop_
_entity.id
_entity.type
_entity.pdbx_description
1 polymer ?
#
loop_
_entity_poly.entity_id
_entity_poly.type
_entity_poly.pdbx_seq_one_letter_code
_entity_poly.pdbx_strand_id
1 'polypeptide(L)'
;MRIDDKALAYGLLRVAFGVNFAGHGLVRIYHGSSQFAAATATHLAGAPLPHGVVYGFGLAIPWIEAVLGISLMLGVLTRVALAGGAVFMMALTMGVTANQQWDVAGQQLLYSLVFFVLLFLAEHNALSLDGMFARRGGL
;
A
#
# COMPACT_ATOMS: atom_id res chain seq x y z
N MET A 1 -14.45 15.52 -24.01
CA MET A 1 -13.43 14.47 -23.95
C MET A 1 -14.11 13.24 -23.33
N ARG A 2 -14.33 12.17 -24.09
CA ARG A 2 -14.88 10.93 -23.54
C ARG A 2 -13.80 10.29 -22.69
N ILE A 3 -14.06 10.11 -21.40
CA ILE A 3 -13.22 9.30 -20.54
C ILE A 3 -13.44 7.85 -20.96
N ASP A 4 -12.35 7.14 -21.28
CA ASP A 4 -12.40 5.71 -21.58
C ASP A 4 -12.78 4.92 -20.32
N ASP A 5 -13.66 3.93 -20.47
CA ASP A 5 -14.14 3.11 -19.36
C ASP A 5 -13.00 2.40 -18.62
N LYS A 6 -11.93 2.02 -19.34
CA LYS A 6 -10.74 1.42 -18.73
C LYS A 6 -10.00 2.40 -17.83
N ALA A 7 -9.85 3.65 -18.28
CA ALA A 7 -9.22 4.70 -17.47
C ALA A 7 -10.07 5.05 -16.24
N LEU A 8 -11.40 5.04 -16.39
CA LEU A 8 -12.32 5.26 -15.27
C LEU A 8 -12.22 4.12 -14.26
N ALA A 9 -12.33 2.86 -14.70
CA ALA A 9 -12.23 1.68 -13.84
C ALA A 9 -10.89 1.63 -13.09
N TYR A 10 -9.79 1.87 -13.80
CA TYR A 10 -8.47 1.98 -13.20
C TYR A 10 -8.40 3.06 -12.14
N GLY A 11 -8.85 4.27 -12.45
CA GLY A 11 -8.85 5.41 -11.54
C GLY A 11 -9.66 5.13 -10.27
N LEU A 12 -10.85 4.54 -10.40
CA LEU A 12 -11.71 4.18 -9.26
C LEU A 12 -11.04 3.13 -8.36
N LEU A 13 -10.50 2.06 -8.94
CA LEU A 13 -9.81 1.01 -8.17
C LEU A 13 -8.58 1.59 -7.44
N ARG A 14 -7.77 2.40 -8.13
CA ARG A 14 -6.58 3.05 -7.58
C ARG A 14 -6.94 3.95 -6.40
N VAL A 15 -7.97 4.80 -6.55
CA VAL A 15 -8.41 5.72 -5.49
C VAL A 15 -8.98 4.95 -4.31
N ALA A 16 -9.86 3.97 -4.54
CA ALA A 16 -10.42 3.14 -3.47
C ALA A 16 -9.33 2.41 -2.68
N PHE A 17 -8.34 1.87 -3.37
CA PHE A 17 -7.20 1.21 -2.75
C PHE A 17 -6.30 2.19 -1.98
N GLY A 18 -6.09 3.39 -2.54
CA GLY A 18 -5.37 4.47 -1.89
C GLY A 18 -6.07 4.95 -0.61
N VAL A 19 -7.39 5.12 -0.62
CA VAL A 19 -8.19 5.47 0.57
C VAL A 19 -8.03 4.43 1.67
N ASN A 20 -8.06 3.14 1.31
CA ASN A 20 -7.86 2.06 2.27
C ASN A 20 -6.48 2.14 2.94
N PHE A 21 -5.40 2.27 2.15
CA PHE A 21 -4.05 2.39 2.68
C PHE A 21 -3.84 3.67 3.50
N ALA A 22 -4.29 4.82 3.01
CA ALA A 22 -4.20 6.08 3.73
C ALA A 22 -4.97 6.01 5.05
N GLY A 23 -6.17 5.44 5.05
CA GLY A 23 -6.99 5.25 6.23
C GLY A 23 -6.28 4.40 7.28
N HIS A 24 -5.72 3.25 6.90
CA HIS A 24 -4.93 2.41 7.80
C HIS A 24 -3.74 3.18 8.42
N GLY A 25 -2.94 3.84 7.59
CA GLY A 25 -1.78 4.58 8.05
C GLY A 25 -2.15 5.73 8.97
N LEU A 26 -3.07 6.60 8.55
CA LEU A 26 -3.45 7.80 9.31
C LEU A 26 -4.11 7.46 10.66
N VAL A 27 -4.99 6.45 10.71
CA VAL A 27 -5.62 6.01 11.95
C VAL A 27 -4.57 5.47 12.93
N ARG A 28 -3.61 4.68 12.46
CA ARG A 28 -2.51 4.16 13.30
C ARG A 28 -1.57 5.25 13.78
N ILE A 29 -1.29 6.27 12.96
CA ILE A 29 -0.51 7.45 13.36
C ILE A 29 -1.26 8.22 14.44
N TYR A 30 -2.56 8.46 14.26
CA TYR A 30 -3.39 9.17 15.22
C TYR A 30 -3.47 8.48 16.58
N HIS A 31 -3.62 7.16 16.60
CA HIS A 31 -3.64 6.37 17.85
C HIS A 31 -2.25 6.12 18.45
N GLY A 32 -1.19 6.46 17.76
CA GLY A 32 0.19 6.31 18.22
C GLY A 32 0.94 5.17 17.54
N SER A 33 1.88 5.51 16.68
CA SER A 33 2.72 4.53 15.95
C SER A 33 3.52 3.62 16.90
N SER A 34 3.91 4.11 18.07
CA SER A 34 4.62 3.31 19.07
C SER A 34 3.73 2.23 19.72
N GLN A 35 2.46 2.54 19.96
CA GLN A 35 1.50 1.55 20.46
C GLN A 35 1.26 0.46 19.40
N PHE A 36 1.11 0.85 18.15
CA PHE A 36 0.97 -0.09 17.03
C PHE A 36 2.22 -0.98 16.91
N ALA A 37 3.42 -0.40 17.00
CA ALA A 37 4.67 -1.15 16.93
C ALA A 37 4.82 -2.16 18.09
N ALA A 38 4.47 -1.76 19.31
CA ALA A 38 4.48 -2.66 20.47
C ALA A 38 3.48 -3.82 20.33
N ALA A 39 2.26 -3.51 19.85
CA ALA A 39 1.26 -4.53 19.55
C ALA A 39 1.72 -5.49 18.45
N THR A 40 2.33 -4.98 17.40
CA THR A 40 2.89 -5.79 16.30
C THR A 40 4.01 -6.71 16.80
N ALA A 41 4.92 -6.20 17.60
CA ALA A 41 6.00 -6.99 18.19
C ALA A 41 5.48 -8.11 19.11
N THR A 42 4.44 -7.81 19.90
CA THR A 42 3.77 -8.82 20.74
C THR A 42 3.05 -9.87 19.88
N HIS A 43 2.36 -9.44 18.83
CA HIS A 43 1.59 -10.31 17.95
C HIS A 43 2.49 -11.27 17.15
N LEU A 44 3.70 -10.84 16.81
CA LEU A 44 4.69 -11.62 16.06
C LEU A 44 5.75 -12.25 16.97
N ALA A 45 5.52 -12.32 18.29
CA ALA A 45 6.49 -12.89 19.23
C ALA A 45 6.82 -14.37 19.00
N GLY A 46 5.95 -15.11 18.32
CA GLY A 46 6.17 -16.50 17.91
C GLY A 46 7.00 -16.67 16.63
N ALA A 47 7.20 -15.59 15.86
CA ALA A 47 8.02 -15.64 14.66
C ALA A 47 9.53 -15.65 14.99
N PRO A 48 10.37 -16.34 14.21
CA PRO A 48 11.82 -16.36 14.42
C PRO A 48 12.48 -15.05 13.93
N LEU A 49 11.98 -13.92 14.42
CA LEU A 49 12.43 -12.57 14.06
C LEU A 49 12.91 -11.81 15.30
N PRO A 50 14.02 -11.07 15.24
CA PRO A 50 14.48 -10.26 16.36
C PRO A 50 13.43 -9.21 16.75
N HIS A 51 13.08 -9.13 18.02
CA HIS A 51 12.06 -8.19 18.54
C HIS A 51 12.30 -6.73 18.08
N GLY A 52 13.56 -6.26 18.13
CA GLY A 52 13.90 -4.89 17.72
C GLY A 52 13.65 -4.62 16.24
N VAL A 53 13.81 -5.62 15.38
CA VAL A 53 13.51 -5.52 13.94
C VAL A 53 12.01 -5.41 13.74
N VAL A 54 11.23 -6.26 14.40
CA VAL A 54 9.76 -6.25 14.31
C VAL A 54 9.19 -4.94 14.83
N TYR A 55 9.68 -4.46 15.98
CA TYR A 55 9.28 -3.19 16.56
C TYR A 55 9.61 -2.00 15.65
N GLY A 56 10.86 -1.93 15.16
CA GLY A 56 11.31 -0.87 14.25
C GLY A 56 10.50 -0.84 12.94
N PHE A 57 10.24 -2.02 12.36
CA PHE A 57 9.38 -2.12 11.19
C PHE A 57 7.94 -1.72 11.52
N GLY A 58 7.41 -2.13 12.68
CA GLY A 58 6.10 -1.73 13.18
C GLY A 58 5.94 -0.21 13.32
N LEU A 59 7.00 0.52 13.70
CA LEU A 59 7.00 1.98 13.72
C LEU A 59 6.88 2.58 12.31
N ALA A 60 7.50 1.95 11.32
CA ALA A 60 7.51 2.44 9.95
C ALA A 60 6.20 2.15 9.18
N ILE A 61 5.52 1.04 9.50
CA ILE A 61 4.30 0.58 8.78
C ILE A 61 3.27 1.70 8.61
N PRO A 62 2.80 2.42 9.65
CA PRO A 62 1.76 3.43 9.52
C PRO A 62 2.15 4.57 8.56
N TRP A 63 3.41 4.97 8.59
CA TRP A 63 3.93 6.04 7.73
C TRP A 63 4.04 5.58 6.28
N ILE A 64 4.51 4.37 6.05
CA ILE A 64 4.57 3.76 4.70
C ILE A 64 3.15 3.66 4.13
N GLU A 65 2.20 3.15 4.90
CA GLU A 65 0.80 3.04 4.48
C GLU A 65 0.18 4.41 4.14
N ALA A 66 0.41 5.43 4.98
CA ALA A 66 -0.10 6.77 4.73
C ALA A 66 0.49 7.36 3.44
N VAL A 67 1.80 7.27 3.25
CA VAL A 67 2.48 7.79 2.05
C VAL A 67 2.03 7.05 0.79
N LEU A 68 2.00 5.72 0.81
CA LEU A 68 1.52 4.91 -0.31
C LEU A 68 0.06 5.23 -0.63
N GLY A 69 -0.80 5.31 0.39
CA GLY A 69 -2.21 5.60 0.20
C GLY A 69 -2.45 6.97 -0.42
N ILE A 70 -1.81 8.02 0.09
CA ILE A 70 -1.90 9.37 -0.44
C ILE A 70 -1.36 9.44 -1.87
N SER A 71 -0.22 8.82 -2.14
CA SER A 71 0.37 8.76 -3.49
C SER A 71 -0.59 8.10 -4.47
N LEU A 72 -1.23 6.99 -4.07
CA LEU A 72 -2.21 6.29 -4.90
C LEU A 72 -3.49 7.10 -5.08
N MET A 73 -4.01 7.77 -4.06
CA MET A 73 -5.20 8.63 -4.18
C MET A 73 -4.98 9.75 -5.19
N LEU A 74 -3.86 10.44 -5.10
CA LEU A 74 -3.52 11.56 -5.98
C LEU A 74 -3.02 11.09 -7.36
N GLY A 75 -2.53 9.87 -7.44
CA GLY A 75 -1.88 9.38 -8.66
C GLY A 75 -0.55 10.09 -8.94
N VAL A 76 0.25 10.27 -7.89
CA VAL A 76 1.60 10.82 -7.96
C VAL A 76 2.61 9.70 -7.81
N LEU A 77 3.61 9.65 -8.71
CA LEU A 77 4.60 8.58 -8.77
C LEU A 77 3.94 7.19 -8.72
N THR A 78 2.81 7.05 -9.40
CA THR A 78 1.92 5.89 -9.27
C THR A 78 2.65 4.56 -9.45
N ARG A 79 3.50 4.43 -10.48
CA ARG A 79 4.24 3.18 -10.73
C ARG A 79 5.22 2.85 -9.59
N VAL A 80 5.89 3.86 -9.06
CA VAL A 80 6.83 3.69 -7.92
C VAL A 80 6.07 3.29 -6.66
N ALA A 81 4.95 3.96 -6.39
CA ALA A 81 4.08 3.63 -5.25
C ALA A 81 3.51 2.22 -5.35
N LEU A 82 3.09 1.78 -6.54
CA LEU A 82 2.57 0.43 -6.76
C LEU A 82 3.67 -0.64 -6.59
N ALA A 83 4.85 -0.43 -7.17
CA ALA A 83 5.97 -1.36 -7.02
C ALA A 83 6.46 -1.41 -5.56
N GLY A 84 6.63 -0.24 -4.92
CA GLY A 84 7.02 -0.16 -3.52
C GLY A 84 5.98 -0.79 -2.58
N GLY A 85 4.69 -0.56 -2.85
CA GLY A 85 3.59 -1.19 -2.12
C GLY A 85 3.57 -2.70 -2.26
N ALA A 86 3.84 -3.23 -3.45
CA ALA A 86 3.95 -4.69 -3.66
C ALA A 86 5.11 -5.29 -2.84
N VAL A 87 6.27 -4.64 -2.84
CA VAL A 87 7.43 -5.06 -2.00
C VAL A 87 7.08 -4.96 -0.51
N PHE A 88 6.41 -3.89 -0.10
CA PHE A 88 5.95 -3.72 1.27
C PHE A 88 4.98 -4.84 1.70
N MET A 89 4.03 -5.22 0.82
CA MET A 89 3.13 -6.35 1.08
C MET A 89 3.88 -7.68 1.21
N MET A 90 4.94 -7.91 0.43
CA MET A 90 5.77 -9.10 0.58
C MET A 90 6.43 -9.16 1.97
N ALA A 91 6.94 -8.03 2.46
CA ALA A 91 7.55 -7.97 3.79
C ALA A 91 6.51 -8.24 4.91
N LEU A 92 5.30 -7.67 4.80
CA LEU A 92 4.21 -7.93 5.75
C LEU A 92 3.78 -9.40 5.72
N THR A 93 3.59 -9.97 4.53
CA THR A 93 3.18 -11.36 4.35
C THR A 93 4.23 -12.31 4.90
N MET A 94 5.52 -12.03 4.71
CA MET A 94 6.59 -12.82 5.29
C MET A 94 6.51 -12.85 6.83
N GLY A 95 6.27 -11.71 7.47
CA GLY A 95 6.15 -11.62 8.94
C GLY A 95 5.00 -12.46 9.49
N VAL A 96 3.80 -12.32 8.94
CA VAL A 96 2.61 -13.06 9.41
C VAL A 96 2.68 -14.54 9.06
N THR A 97 3.29 -14.90 7.93
CA THR A 97 3.53 -16.30 7.53
C THR A 97 4.52 -16.97 8.47
N ALA A 98 5.61 -16.29 8.84
CA ALA A 98 6.58 -16.79 9.82
C ALA A 98 5.96 -17.05 11.20
N ASN A 99 4.88 -16.34 11.52
CA ASN A 99 4.08 -16.53 12.74
C ASN A 99 2.85 -17.43 12.51
N GLN A 100 2.74 -18.09 11.37
CA GLN A 100 1.65 -19.02 11.02
C GLN A 100 0.24 -18.39 11.04
N GLN A 101 0.13 -17.10 10.80
CA GLN A 101 -1.14 -16.37 10.74
C GLN A 101 -1.73 -16.44 9.32
N TRP A 102 -2.22 -17.60 8.94
CA TRP A 102 -2.63 -17.91 7.57
C TRP A 102 -3.81 -17.08 7.07
N ASP A 103 -4.76 -16.74 7.95
CA ASP A 103 -5.92 -15.90 7.61
C ASP A 103 -5.47 -14.49 7.23
N VAL A 104 -4.54 -13.91 8.00
CA VAL A 104 -3.97 -12.59 7.71
C VAL A 104 -3.13 -12.63 6.44
N ALA A 105 -2.32 -13.68 6.27
CA ALA A 105 -1.53 -13.88 5.05
C ALA A 105 -2.42 -13.95 3.81
N GLY A 106 -3.55 -14.68 3.89
CA GLY A 106 -4.53 -14.77 2.80
C GLY A 106 -5.12 -13.40 2.43
N GLN A 107 -5.48 -12.58 3.41
CA GLN A 107 -5.94 -11.20 3.16
C GLN A 107 -4.85 -10.34 2.50
N GLN A 108 -3.60 -10.45 2.95
CA GLN A 108 -2.48 -9.70 2.37
C GLN A 108 -2.18 -10.10 0.93
N LEU A 109 -2.42 -11.34 0.54
CA LEU A 109 -2.30 -11.78 -0.85
C LEU A 109 -3.35 -11.11 -1.76
N LEU A 110 -4.56 -10.81 -1.25
CA LEU A 110 -5.53 -10.01 -2.00
C LEU A 110 -5.04 -8.60 -2.27
N TYR A 111 -4.40 -7.96 -1.28
CA TYR A 111 -3.76 -6.65 -1.50
C TYR A 111 -2.64 -6.73 -2.53
N SER A 112 -1.83 -7.77 -2.46
CA SER A 112 -0.76 -8.03 -3.45
C SER A 112 -1.32 -8.19 -4.86
N LEU A 113 -2.47 -8.88 -5.00
CA LEU A 113 -3.17 -9.02 -6.28
C LEU A 113 -3.65 -7.66 -6.81
N VAL A 114 -4.19 -6.80 -5.96
CA VAL A 114 -4.62 -5.45 -6.38
C VAL A 114 -3.42 -4.61 -6.83
N PHE A 115 -2.28 -4.66 -6.13
CA PHE A 115 -1.05 -4.01 -6.57
C PHE A 115 -0.60 -4.51 -7.95
N PHE A 116 -0.65 -5.83 -8.17
CA PHE A 116 -0.33 -6.43 -9.46
C PHE A 116 -1.27 -5.92 -10.56
N VAL A 117 -2.58 -5.95 -10.34
CA VAL A 117 -3.57 -5.50 -11.34
C VAL A 117 -3.38 -4.03 -11.67
N LEU A 118 -3.20 -3.17 -10.67
CA LEU A 118 -2.97 -1.75 -10.88
C LEU A 118 -1.64 -1.48 -11.60
N LEU A 119 -0.59 -2.23 -11.30
CA LEU A 119 0.69 -2.07 -11.97
C LEU A 119 0.63 -2.58 -13.42
N PHE A 120 -0.04 -3.71 -13.64
CA PHE A 120 -0.23 -4.32 -14.96
C PHE A 120 -1.03 -3.41 -15.89
N LEU A 121 -2.06 -2.73 -15.35
CA LEU A 121 -2.93 -1.82 -16.09
C LEU A 121 -2.50 -0.35 -15.99
N ALA A 122 -1.26 -0.06 -15.57
CA ALA A 122 -0.79 1.31 -15.32
C ALA A 122 -0.78 2.21 -16.57
N GLU A 123 -0.91 1.67 -17.77
CA GLU A 123 -1.11 2.42 -19.01
C GLU A 123 -2.43 3.21 -19.01
N HIS A 124 -3.44 2.74 -18.26
CA HIS A 124 -4.74 3.41 -18.15
C HIS A 124 -4.79 4.50 -17.06
N ASN A 125 -3.65 4.86 -16.46
CA ASN A 125 -3.54 5.87 -15.38
C ASN A 125 -3.73 7.32 -15.88
N ALA A 126 -4.75 7.55 -16.70
CA ALA A 126 -5.02 8.86 -17.29
C ALA A 126 -5.66 9.86 -16.31
N LEU A 127 -6.42 9.35 -15.32
CA LEU A 127 -7.10 10.15 -14.30
C LEU A 127 -6.22 10.30 -13.04
N SER A 128 -5.04 10.90 -13.20
CA SER A 128 -4.02 11.03 -12.16
C SER A 128 -3.22 12.30 -12.37
N LEU A 129 -2.50 12.76 -11.33
CA LEU A 129 -1.56 13.86 -11.48
C LEU A 129 -0.43 13.48 -12.44
N ASP A 130 0.07 12.25 -12.39
CA ASP A 130 1.07 11.75 -13.36
C ASP A 130 0.56 11.88 -14.81
N GLY A 131 -0.70 11.50 -15.05
CA GLY A 131 -1.33 11.61 -16.37
C GLY A 131 -1.53 13.07 -16.84
N MET A 132 -1.80 13.98 -15.91
CA MET A 132 -1.91 15.42 -16.21
C MET A 132 -0.56 16.02 -16.56
N PHE A 133 0.51 15.68 -15.85
CA PHE A 133 1.86 16.15 -16.14
C PHE A 133 2.41 15.59 -17.46
N ALA A 134 2.17 14.32 -17.75
CA ALA A 134 2.58 13.71 -19.00
C ALA A 134 1.95 14.40 -20.23
N ARG A 135 0.69 14.83 -20.10
CA ARG A 135 0.00 15.59 -21.17
C ARG A 135 0.54 17.01 -21.37
N ARG A 136 1.04 17.65 -20.31
CA ARG A 136 1.60 19.01 -20.38
C ARG A 136 3.05 19.05 -20.88
N GLY A 137 3.81 17.98 -20.70
CA GLY A 137 5.20 17.87 -21.15
C GLY A 137 5.36 17.41 -22.60
N GLY A 138 4.28 17.09 -23.30
CA GLY A 138 4.24 16.66 -24.70
C GLY A 138 3.83 17.75 -25.70
N LEU A 139 3.89 19.06 -25.31
CA LEU A 139 3.69 20.21 -26.21
C LEU A 139 5.02 20.81 -26.62
#